data_68d4f5dad9e9f941071c7759f76e2511
#
_entry.id   68d4f5dad9e9f941071c7759f76e2511
#
_cell.length_a   1.000
_cell.length_b   1.000
_cell.length_c   1.000
_cell.angle_alpha   90.00
_cell.angle_beta   90.00
_cell.angle_gamma   90.00
#
_symmetry.space_group_name_H-M   'P 1'
#
loop_
_entity.id
_entity.type
_entity.pdbx_description
1 polymer ?
#
loop_
_entity_poly.entity_id
_entity_poly.type
_entity_poly.pdbx_seq_one_letter_code
_entity_poly.pdbx_strand_id
1 'polypeptide(L)'
;MKNFLFIISIVCISFSCNSNKDSSSAENTLLEKQNEFAIIIHGGAGTILKGNLSKEKEKAYRNKLEEAIRIGYAILKEGGTSQEAVVKTIQVMEESPLFNAGKGAVFTHEETNELDASFMDGESLNAGAVAGVKNVKSPIELAVKIMTDSDHVMLSGEGASIFAKEKGLEMVDPAYFYTERRFKALQRIKTKLDYSDKKAAFYDADIKNSKFGTVGCVALDKNGNISAGTSTGGMTNKRWGRIGDAPIIGSGTYANNKTCGVSSTGWGEYFIRSQVAYDISAQMEYQKKTLKEATKDVIQNKLTKLGGTGGVVALDKNGNMSFEFNTSGMYRASMNDAGELVVKIYKE
;
A
#
# COMPACT_ATOMS: atom_id res chain seq x y z
N MET A 1 53.10 -60.44 -33.51
CA MET A 1 53.23 -60.68 -34.96
C MET A 1 51.86 -60.55 -35.56
N LYS A 2 51.68 -59.90 -36.61
CA LYS A 2 50.55 -59.50 -37.45
C LYS A 2 49.80 -58.19 -36.95
N ASN A 3 50.26 -57.12 -37.60
CA ASN A 3 49.60 -55.82 -37.68
C ASN A 3 48.31 -55.92 -38.50
N PHE A 4 47.23 -55.34 -37.99
CA PHE A 4 46.01 -55.08 -38.77
C PHE A 4 45.79 -53.59 -38.85
N LEU A 5 46.05 -53.02 -40.01
CA LEU A 5 45.77 -51.67 -40.41
C LEU A 5 44.25 -51.60 -40.70
N PHE A 6 43.52 -50.69 -40.00
CA PHE A 6 42.15 -50.35 -40.33
C PHE A 6 42.14 -48.98 -41.04
N ILE A 7 41.81 -49.04 -42.33
CA ILE A 7 41.60 -47.85 -43.17
C ILE A 7 40.17 -47.40 -42.97
N ILE A 8 39.98 -46.20 -42.43
CA ILE A 8 38.68 -45.57 -42.36
C ILE A 8 38.51 -44.67 -43.58
N SER A 9 37.60 -45.09 -44.47
CA SER A 9 37.14 -44.24 -45.58
C SER A 9 36.21 -43.16 -45.12
N ILE A 10 36.60 -41.88 -45.30
CA ILE A 10 35.75 -40.72 -45.07
C ILE A 10 34.93 -40.51 -46.35
N VAL A 11 33.59 -40.67 -46.19
CA VAL A 11 32.64 -40.32 -47.26
C VAL A 11 32.19 -38.89 -46.98
N CYS A 12 32.63 -37.94 -47.84
CA CYS A 12 32.12 -36.57 -47.82
C CYS A 12 30.76 -36.55 -48.50
N ILE A 13 29.72 -36.31 -47.71
CA ILE A 13 28.38 -36.00 -48.22
C ILE A 13 28.22 -34.47 -48.25
N SER A 14 28.23 -33.92 -49.45
CA SER A 14 27.94 -32.50 -49.71
C SER A 14 26.44 -32.27 -49.58
N PHE A 15 26.03 -31.59 -48.49
CA PHE A 15 24.68 -31.07 -48.39
C PHE A 15 24.62 -29.71 -49.08
N SER A 16 23.82 -29.65 -50.13
CA SER A 16 23.42 -28.40 -50.82
C SER A 16 22.53 -27.58 -49.91
N CYS A 17 22.97 -26.39 -49.54
CA CYS A 17 22.11 -25.42 -48.84
C CYS A 17 21.08 -24.87 -49.81
N ASN A 18 19.83 -25.23 -49.56
CA ASN A 18 18.68 -24.58 -50.17
C ASN A 18 18.30 -23.41 -49.28
N SER A 19 18.53 -22.18 -49.73
CA SER A 19 18.16 -20.95 -49.01
C SER A 19 16.66 -20.72 -49.13
N ASN A 20 15.88 -21.23 -48.21
CA ASN A 20 14.56 -20.75 -47.95
C ASN A 20 14.69 -19.43 -47.13
N LYS A 21 14.26 -18.33 -47.73
CA LYS A 21 13.97 -17.10 -47.04
C LYS A 21 12.77 -17.35 -46.12
N ASP A 22 13.05 -17.72 -44.87
CA ASP A 22 12.07 -17.61 -43.84
C ASP A 22 11.91 -16.11 -43.51
N SER A 23 10.74 -15.60 -43.86
CA SER A 23 10.23 -14.32 -43.40
C SER A 23 10.24 -14.33 -41.86
N SER A 24 11.20 -13.62 -41.26
CA SER A 24 11.14 -13.29 -39.84
C SER A 24 9.83 -12.53 -39.59
N SER A 25 8.85 -13.21 -39.05
CA SER A 25 7.76 -12.55 -38.37
C SER A 25 8.40 -11.76 -37.22
N ALA A 26 8.59 -10.46 -37.48
CA ALA A 26 8.81 -9.52 -36.38
C ALA A 26 7.61 -9.66 -35.46
N GLU A 27 7.78 -10.38 -34.35
CA GLU A 27 6.90 -10.26 -33.21
C GLU A 27 6.87 -8.78 -32.85
N ASN A 28 5.77 -8.16 -33.25
CA ASN A 28 5.42 -6.80 -32.86
C ASN A 28 5.08 -6.91 -31.37
N THR A 29 6.12 -6.95 -30.53
CA THR A 29 5.99 -6.75 -29.08
C THR A 29 5.48 -5.31 -28.99
N LEU A 30 4.18 -5.16 -28.85
CA LEU A 30 3.57 -3.90 -28.46
C LEU A 30 4.31 -3.49 -27.19
N LEU A 31 5.24 -2.56 -27.31
CA LEU A 31 5.87 -1.89 -26.18
C LEU A 31 4.71 -1.33 -25.35
N GLU A 32 4.42 -1.97 -24.23
CA GLU A 32 3.49 -1.42 -23.25
C GLU A 32 3.95 0.01 -22.99
N LYS A 33 3.07 0.96 -23.17
CA LYS A 33 3.36 2.38 -23.01
C LYS A 33 3.86 2.58 -21.57
N GLN A 34 5.13 2.87 -21.42
CA GLN A 34 5.70 3.17 -20.12
C GLN A 34 5.23 4.57 -19.70
N ASN A 35 4.61 4.67 -18.53
CA ASN A 35 4.34 5.96 -17.92
C ASN A 35 5.65 6.55 -17.40
N GLU A 36 5.93 7.81 -17.73
CA GLU A 36 7.10 8.53 -17.21
C GLU A 36 7.04 8.72 -15.70
N PHE A 37 5.83 8.96 -15.19
CA PHE A 37 5.53 9.01 -13.76
C PHE A 37 4.07 8.57 -13.52
N ALA A 38 3.80 8.11 -12.32
CA ALA A 38 2.45 7.67 -11.94
C ALA A 38 2.25 7.74 -10.44
N ILE A 39 1.00 7.84 -10.02
CA ILE A 39 0.61 7.85 -8.61
C ILE A 39 -0.68 7.07 -8.39
N ILE A 40 -0.73 6.30 -7.31
CA ILE A 40 -1.88 5.49 -6.92
C ILE A 40 -2.09 5.57 -5.41
N ILE A 41 -3.36 5.70 -4.97
CA ILE A 41 -3.72 5.88 -3.56
C ILE A 41 -4.88 5.01 -3.13
N HIS A 42 -4.96 4.73 -1.83
CA HIS A 42 -6.16 4.22 -1.17
C HIS A 42 -6.51 5.03 0.08
N GLY A 43 -7.80 5.08 0.37
CA GLY A 43 -8.39 5.63 1.60
C GLY A 43 -9.04 4.56 2.48
N GLY A 44 -8.64 3.28 2.28
CA GLY A 44 -9.15 2.14 3.03
C GLY A 44 -10.05 1.20 2.23
N ALA A 45 -9.99 -0.09 2.59
CA ALA A 45 -10.88 -1.14 2.08
C ALA A 45 -11.79 -1.65 3.20
N GLY A 46 -12.96 -2.22 2.83
CA GLY A 46 -13.90 -2.76 3.82
C GLY A 46 -15.27 -3.06 3.23
N THR A 47 -16.27 -3.18 4.11
CA THR A 47 -17.69 -3.35 3.71
C THR A 47 -18.28 -2.01 3.27
N ILE A 48 -17.82 -1.55 2.11
CA ILE A 48 -18.25 -0.28 1.50
C ILE A 48 -19.26 -0.60 0.41
N LEU A 49 -20.54 -0.60 0.79
CA LEU A 49 -21.66 -0.90 -0.11
C LEU A 49 -22.32 0.39 -0.59
N LYS A 50 -22.77 0.41 -1.85
CA LYS A 50 -23.37 1.59 -2.49
C LYS A 50 -24.60 2.13 -1.72
N GLY A 51 -25.37 1.27 -1.06
CA GLY A 51 -26.53 1.66 -0.25
C GLY A 51 -26.19 2.21 1.15
N ASN A 52 -24.94 2.06 1.62
CA ASN A 52 -24.55 2.43 2.99
C ASN A 52 -23.95 3.86 3.10
N LEU A 53 -23.70 4.51 1.97
CA LEU A 53 -23.20 5.89 1.93
C LEU A 53 -24.30 6.82 1.41
N SER A 54 -24.54 7.94 2.10
CA SER A 54 -25.34 9.02 1.51
C SER A 54 -24.61 9.63 0.30
N LYS A 55 -25.36 10.23 -0.61
CA LYS A 55 -24.79 10.90 -1.80
C LYS A 55 -23.76 11.97 -1.44
N GLU A 56 -24.04 12.74 -0.39
CA GLU A 56 -23.15 13.79 0.13
C GLU A 56 -21.84 13.20 0.64
N LYS A 57 -21.93 12.09 1.36
CA LYS A 57 -20.76 11.40 1.92
C LYS A 57 -19.91 10.74 0.83
N GLU A 58 -20.55 10.11 -0.16
CA GLU A 58 -19.85 9.58 -1.33
C GLU A 58 -19.11 10.69 -2.08
N LYS A 59 -19.79 11.83 -2.34
CA LYS A 59 -19.18 13.00 -2.98
C LYS A 59 -18.01 13.53 -2.17
N ALA A 60 -18.12 13.62 -0.84
CA ALA A 60 -17.04 14.08 0.04
C ALA A 60 -15.80 13.17 -0.06
N TYR A 61 -15.98 11.83 -0.07
CA TYR A 61 -14.86 10.89 -0.25
C TYR A 61 -14.22 11.03 -1.62
N ARG A 62 -15.01 11.11 -2.70
CA ARG A 62 -14.50 11.27 -4.07
C ARG A 62 -13.68 12.56 -4.20
N ASN A 63 -14.21 13.68 -3.73
CA ASN A 63 -13.53 14.97 -3.79
C ASN A 63 -12.22 14.96 -2.99
N LYS A 64 -12.20 14.34 -1.81
CA LYS A 64 -10.98 14.30 -0.98
C LYS A 64 -9.92 13.36 -1.57
N LEU A 65 -10.30 12.24 -2.19
CA LEU A 65 -9.37 11.39 -2.94
C LEU A 65 -8.79 12.12 -4.15
N GLU A 66 -9.64 12.83 -4.89
CA GLU A 66 -9.20 13.64 -6.04
C GLU A 66 -8.25 14.77 -5.60
N GLU A 67 -8.58 15.50 -4.53
CA GLU A 67 -7.72 16.54 -3.96
C GLU A 67 -6.34 15.97 -3.58
N ALA A 68 -6.32 14.87 -2.85
CA ALA A 68 -5.08 14.24 -2.40
C ALA A 68 -4.19 13.80 -3.58
N ILE A 69 -4.77 13.09 -4.56
CA ILE A 69 -3.98 12.56 -5.67
C ILE A 69 -3.47 13.67 -6.60
N ARG A 70 -4.26 14.75 -6.80
CA ARG A 70 -3.84 15.88 -7.64
C ARG A 70 -2.64 16.62 -7.07
N ILE A 71 -2.50 16.69 -5.74
CA ILE A 71 -1.32 17.30 -5.08
C ILE A 71 -0.08 16.47 -5.39
N GLY A 72 -0.10 15.16 -5.19
CA GLY A 72 1.03 14.30 -5.54
C GLY A 72 1.34 14.30 -7.03
N TYR A 73 0.31 14.27 -7.87
CA TYR A 73 0.46 14.36 -9.32
C TYR A 73 1.15 15.65 -9.76
N ALA A 74 0.78 16.80 -9.20
CA ALA A 74 1.39 18.08 -9.54
C ALA A 74 2.89 18.08 -9.23
N ILE A 75 3.28 17.54 -8.06
CA ILE A 75 4.69 17.40 -7.66
C ILE A 75 5.46 16.56 -8.70
N LEU A 76 4.94 15.38 -9.06
CA LEU A 76 5.60 14.50 -10.03
C LEU A 76 5.68 15.14 -11.42
N LYS A 77 4.62 15.81 -11.87
CA LYS A 77 4.57 16.49 -13.14
C LYS A 77 5.63 17.60 -13.26
N GLU A 78 5.89 18.31 -12.17
CA GLU A 78 6.90 19.36 -12.08
C GLU A 78 8.33 18.82 -11.89
N GLY A 79 8.49 17.49 -11.80
CA GLY A 79 9.79 16.83 -11.63
C GLY A 79 10.24 16.68 -10.18
N GLY A 80 9.32 16.84 -9.22
CA GLY A 80 9.54 16.52 -7.81
C GLY A 80 9.66 15.02 -7.57
N THR A 81 10.11 14.65 -6.37
CA THR A 81 10.42 13.25 -6.02
C THR A 81 9.17 12.44 -5.68
N SER A 82 9.24 11.12 -5.87
CA SER A 82 8.21 10.17 -5.43
C SER A 82 8.00 10.24 -3.91
N GLN A 83 9.06 10.46 -3.12
CA GLN A 83 8.98 10.67 -1.68
C GLN A 83 8.10 11.88 -1.33
N GLU A 84 8.37 13.04 -1.94
CA GLU A 84 7.59 14.25 -1.68
C GLU A 84 6.13 14.06 -2.07
N ALA A 85 5.87 13.46 -3.24
CA ALA A 85 4.53 13.17 -3.71
C ALA A 85 3.75 12.26 -2.75
N VAL A 86 4.37 11.17 -2.26
CA VAL A 86 3.75 10.26 -1.28
C VAL A 86 3.42 10.99 0.02
N VAL A 87 4.37 11.73 0.59
CA VAL A 87 4.18 12.42 1.87
C VAL A 87 3.06 13.46 1.76
N LYS A 88 3.11 14.35 0.76
CA LYS A 88 2.10 15.41 0.59
C LYS A 88 0.70 14.85 0.31
N THR A 89 0.61 13.78 -0.47
CA THR A 89 -0.66 13.10 -0.73
C THR A 89 -1.26 12.49 0.53
N ILE A 90 -0.45 11.80 1.35
CA ILE A 90 -0.90 11.19 2.60
C ILE A 90 -1.28 12.27 3.62
N GLN A 91 -0.54 13.36 3.73
CA GLN A 91 -0.85 14.49 4.63
C GLN A 91 -2.25 15.05 4.39
N VAL A 92 -2.69 15.21 3.14
CA VAL A 92 -4.07 15.63 2.81
C VAL A 92 -5.12 14.67 3.38
N MET A 93 -4.82 13.38 3.37
CA MET A 93 -5.72 12.36 3.92
C MET A 93 -5.63 12.26 5.44
N GLU A 94 -4.46 12.47 6.06
CA GLU A 94 -4.27 12.56 7.51
C GLU A 94 -4.98 13.77 8.12
N GLU A 95 -5.07 14.88 7.41
CA GLU A 95 -5.79 16.08 7.85
C GLU A 95 -7.31 15.97 7.69
N SER A 96 -7.81 14.93 7.02
CA SER A 96 -9.22 14.73 6.74
C SER A 96 -9.90 13.83 7.79
N PRO A 97 -11.05 14.23 8.38
CA PRO A 97 -11.81 13.39 9.29
C PRO A 97 -12.52 12.21 8.60
N LEU A 98 -12.42 12.10 7.26
CA LEU A 98 -13.08 11.05 6.49
C LEU A 98 -12.36 9.71 6.64
N PHE A 99 -11.04 9.68 6.61
CA PHE A 99 -10.23 8.47 6.61
C PHE A 99 -9.82 8.05 8.03
N ASN A 100 -9.33 6.84 8.19
CA ASN A 100 -8.78 6.35 9.45
C ASN A 100 -7.26 6.55 9.48
N ALA A 101 -6.84 7.78 9.51
CA ALA A 101 -5.46 8.22 9.65
C ALA A 101 -5.47 9.65 10.18
N GLY A 102 -4.47 10.06 10.94
CA GLY A 102 -4.38 11.41 11.50
C GLY A 102 -5.68 11.85 12.16
N LYS A 103 -6.27 12.98 11.74
CA LYS A 103 -7.49 13.58 12.30
C LYS A 103 -8.72 12.69 12.27
N GLY A 104 -8.79 11.69 11.38
CA GLY A 104 -9.91 10.76 11.30
C GLY A 104 -9.65 9.42 11.96
N ALA A 105 -8.57 9.29 12.74
CA ALA A 105 -8.17 8.05 13.39
C ALA A 105 -9.25 7.50 14.34
N VAL A 106 -9.33 6.18 14.41
CA VAL A 106 -10.20 5.48 15.34
C VAL A 106 -9.66 5.54 16.76
N PHE A 107 -10.51 5.20 17.72
CA PHE A 107 -10.16 5.19 19.13
C PHE A 107 -9.73 3.81 19.61
N THR A 108 -8.75 3.78 20.53
CA THR A 108 -8.39 2.62 21.34
C THR A 108 -9.50 2.30 22.36
N HIS A 109 -9.37 1.19 23.06
CA HIS A 109 -10.27 0.84 24.17
C HIS A 109 -10.24 1.90 25.30
N GLU A 110 -9.09 2.50 25.51
CA GLU A 110 -8.81 3.54 26.52
C GLU A 110 -9.29 4.94 26.06
N GLU A 111 -10.03 5.02 24.95
CA GLU A 111 -10.62 6.26 24.41
C GLU A 111 -9.57 7.30 23.96
N THR A 112 -8.40 6.82 23.55
CA THR A 112 -7.34 7.64 22.95
C THR A 112 -7.19 7.32 21.45
N ASN A 113 -6.60 8.24 20.68
CA ASN A 113 -6.16 7.97 19.31
C ASN A 113 -4.67 7.61 19.34
N GLU A 114 -4.30 6.52 18.70
CA GLU A 114 -2.92 6.08 18.50
C GLU A 114 -2.68 5.91 17.00
N LEU A 115 -1.62 6.54 16.51
CA LEU A 115 -1.33 6.66 15.09
C LEU A 115 -0.09 5.85 14.74
N ASP A 116 -0.16 5.17 13.60
CA ASP A 116 0.91 4.35 13.05
C ASP A 116 1.15 4.78 11.59
N ALA A 117 2.40 4.80 11.14
CA ALA A 117 2.76 5.05 9.75
C ALA A 117 4.07 4.39 9.37
N SER A 118 4.26 4.16 8.08
CA SER A 118 5.56 3.79 7.52
C SER A 118 5.76 4.37 6.13
N PHE A 119 7.02 4.54 5.78
CA PHE A 119 7.49 4.98 4.48
C PHE A 119 8.68 4.13 4.06
N MET A 120 8.78 3.83 2.77
CA MET A 120 9.94 3.14 2.20
C MET A 120 10.32 3.75 0.86
N ASP A 121 11.62 3.97 0.69
CA ASP A 121 12.27 4.39 -0.54
C ASP A 121 12.74 3.18 -1.34
N GLY A 122 12.32 3.08 -2.60
CA GLY A 122 12.61 1.93 -3.45
C GLY A 122 13.99 1.93 -4.08
N GLU A 123 14.69 3.06 -4.09
CA GLU A 123 16.06 3.17 -4.62
C GLU A 123 17.07 2.64 -3.62
N SER A 124 17.05 3.20 -2.42
CA SER A 124 18.01 2.87 -1.35
C SER A 124 17.58 1.67 -0.50
N LEU A 125 16.30 1.29 -0.55
CA LEU A 125 15.61 0.38 0.36
C LEU A 125 15.58 0.89 1.82
N ASN A 126 15.90 2.15 2.05
CA ASN A 126 15.75 2.77 3.35
C ASN A 126 14.26 2.89 3.70
N ALA A 127 13.99 2.76 4.98
CA ALA A 127 12.62 2.82 5.49
C ALA A 127 12.56 3.49 6.85
N GLY A 128 11.41 4.09 7.15
CA GLY A 128 11.09 4.61 8.46
C GLY A 128 9.68 4.27 8.85
N ALA A 129 9.46 4.00 10.12
CA ALA A 129 8.16 3.62 10.66
C ALA A 129 7.94 4.18 12.06
N VAL A 130 6.68 4.45 12.37
CA VAL A 130 6.27 4.88 13.71
C VAL A 130 5.00 4.15 14.13
N ALA A 131 4.91 3.77 15.41
CA ALA A 131 3.73 3.16 15.98
C ALA A 131 3.32 3.78 17.33
N GLY A 132 2.01 3.95 17.53
CA GLY A 132 1.42 4.34 18.82
C GLY A 132 1.67 5.77 19.25
N VAL A 133 1.95 6.71 18.32
CA VAL A 133 2.07 8.14 18.68
C VAL A 133 0.69 8.78 18.83
N LYS A 134 0.59 9.80 19.72
CA LYS A 134 -0.69 10.41 20.12
C LYS A 134 -0.77 11.91 19.87
N ASN A 135 0.34 12.55 19.53
CA ASN A 135 0.50 14.00 19.51
C ASN A 135 1.34 14.53 18.34
N VAL A 136 1.67 13.71 17.37
CA VAL A 136 2.36 14.11 16.13
C VAL A 136 1.32 14.35 15.05
N LYS A 137 1.26 15.56 14.48
CA LYS A 137 0.22 15.94 13.51
C LYS A 137 0.24 15.08 12.26
N SER A 138 1.44 14.81 11.72
CA SER A 138 1.64 14.00 10.51
C SER A 138 2.53 12.79 10.80
N PRO A 139 1.95 11.61 11.08
CA PRO A 139 2.71 10.38 11.27
C PRO A 139 3.54 9.96 10.05
N ILE A 140 3.07 10.22 8.84
CA ILE A 140 3.86 9.88 7.63
C ILE A 140 5.13 10.73 7.52
N GLU A 141 5.08 12.00 7.90
CA GLU A 141 6.26 12.86 7.95
C GLU A 141 7.26 12.38 9.01
N LEU A 142 6.76 11.96 10.18
CA LEU A 142 7.59 11.34 11.20
C LEU A 142 8.26 10.06 10.71
N ALA A 143 7.54 9.20 9.97
CA ALA A 143 8.15 8.00 9.39
C ALA A 143 9.32 8.35 8.44
N VAL A 144 9.17 9.35 7.59
CA VAL A 144 10.27 9.84 6.75
C VAL A 144 11.40 10.40 7.59
N LYS A 145 11.12 11.20 8.62
CA LYS A 145 12.15 11.76 9.52
C LYS A 145 12.92 10.67 10.26
N ILE A 146 12.26 9.58 10.67
CA ILE A 146 12.97 8.43 11.25
C ILE A 146 13.94 7.83 10.23
N MET A 147 13.52 7.66 8.98
CA MET A 147 14.35 7.13 7.90
C MET A 147 15.58 8.02 7.61
N THR A 148 15.39 9.35 7.59
CA THR A 148 16.44 10.28 7.12
C THR A 148 17.36 10.79 8.22
N ASP A 149 16.86 10.91 9.44
CA ASP A 149 17.53 11.66 10.52
C ASP A 149 17.87 10.77 11.73
N SER A 150 17.78 9.43 11.61
CA SER A 150 18.18 8.47 12.62
C SER A 150 18.80 7.21 12.02
N ASP A 151 19.50 6.42 12.86
CA ASP A 151 20.01 5.09 12.51
C ASP A 151 18.94 3.99 12.65
N HIS A 152 17.73 4.36 13.05
CA HIS A 152 16.64 3.42 13.33
C HIS A 152 15.65 3.33 12.16
N VAL A 153 15.08 2.15 11.98
CA VAL A 153 13.97 1.96 11.03
C VAL A 153 12.62 2.23 11.68
N MET A 154 12.48 1.98 13.00
CA MET A 154 11.18 2.09 13.66
C MET A 154 11.31 2.63 15.08
N LEU A 155 10.48 3.64 15.40
CA LEU A 155 10.30 4.17 16.75
C LEU A 155 8.84 4.00 17.19
N SER A 156 8.58 4.03 18.50
CA SER A 156 7.22 3.86 19.01
C SER A 156 6.92 4.73 20.25
N GLY A 157 5.64 5.02 20.45
CA GLY A 157 5.10 5.65 21.67
C GLY A 157 5.77 6.97 22.02
N GLU A 158 6.10 7.14 23.30
CA GLU A 158 6.68 8.37 23.83
C GLU A 158 8.07 8.67 23.24
N GLY A 159 8.91 7.65 23.02
CA GLY A 159 10.21 7.85 22.38
C GLY A 159 10.11 8.43 20.99
N ALA A 160 9.13 7.98 20.20
CA ALA A 160 8.87 8.55 18.87
C ALA A 160 8.35 10.00 18.95
N SER A 161 7.54 10.33 19.97
CA SER A 161 7.06 11.69 20.20
C SER A 161 8.20 12.64 20.59
N ILE A 162 9.13 12.19 21.44
CA ILE A 162 10.34 12.95 21.80
C ILE A 162 11.18 13.23 20.54
N PHE A 163 11.47 12.19 19.75
CA PHE A 163 12.19 12.33 18.50
C PHE A 163 11.51 13.31 17.54
N ALA A 164 10.19 13.22 17.37
CA ALA A 164 9.41 14.12 16.52
C ALA A 164 9.62 15.59 16.94
N LYS A 165 9.54 15.88 18.24
CA LYS A 165 9.74 17.22 18.81
C LYS A 165 11.18 17.71 18.59
N GLU A 166 12.18 16.86 18.83
CA GLU A 166 13.60 17.18 18.59
C GLU A 166 13.91 17.50 17.13
N LYS A 167 13.20 16.84 16.21
CA LYS A 167 13.34 17.05 14.76
C LYS A 167 12.45 18.17 14.21
N GLY A 168 11.74 18.88 15.09
CA GLY A 168 10.95 20.07 14.73
C GLY A 168 9.63 19.78 14.01
N LEU A 169 9.08 18.56 14.14
CA LEU A 169 7.77 18.26 13.59
C LEU A 169 6.66 18.97 14.35
N GLU A 170 5.54 19.24 13.68
CA GLU A 170 4.38 19.88 14.30
C GLU A 170 3.73 18.93 15.31
N MET A 171 3.75 19.36 16.58
CA MET A 171 3.11 18.65 17.68
C MET A 171 1.72 19.25 17.95
N VAL A 172 0.75 18.39 18.23
CA VAL A 172 -0.63 18.81 18.51
C VAL A 172 -1.12 18.23 19.82
N ASP A 173 -2.12 18.87 20.41
CA ASP A 173 -2.88 18.27 21.51
C ASP A 173 -3.60 17.00 20.99
N PRO A 174 -3.66 15.91 21.76
CA PRO A 174 -4.38 14.70 21.35
C PRO A 174 -5.84 14.93 20.98
N ALA A 175 -6.50 15.96 21.50
CA ALA A 175 -7.86 16.35 21.12
C ALA A 175 -7.99 16.76 19.64
N TYR A 176 -6.90 17.12 18.97
CA TYR A 176 -6.87 17.38 17.52
C TYR A 176 -7.41 16.20 16.69
N PHE A 177 -7.19 14.97 17.14
CA PHE A 177 -7.60 13.74 16.44
C PHE A 177 -9.02 13.30 16.79
N TYR A 178 -9.67 13.95 17.78
CA TYR A 178 -11.02 13.61 18.17
C TYR A 178 -12.01 13.85 17.04
N THR A 179 -12.85 12.87 16.76
CA THR A 179 -14.05 13.04 15.93
C THR A 179 -15.23 12.32 16.58
N GLU A 180 -16.36 13.03 16.71
CA GLU A 180 -17.59 12.49 17.29
C GLU A 180 -18.05 11.20 16.60
N ARG A 181 -17.87 11.12 15.28
CA ARG A 181 -18.20 9.92 14.50
C ARG A 181 -17.42 8.69 14.96
N ARG A 182 -16.11 8.82 15.16
CA ARG A 182 -15.23 7.71 15.58
C ARG A 182 -15.45 7.36 17.04
N PHE A 183 -15.70 8.34 17.89
CA PHE A 183 -16.02 8.12 19.29
C PHE A 183 -17.34 7.35 19.45
N LYS A 184 -18.43 7.76 18.76
CA LYS A 184 -19.69 7.02 18.73
C LYS A 184 -19.54 5.59 18.17
N ALA A 185 -18.63 5.37 17.22
CA ALA A 185 -18.36 4.03 16.72
C ALA A 185 -17.70 3.15 17.79
N LEU A 186 -16.76 3.69 18.57
CA LEU A 186 -16.17 3.00 19.73
C LEU A 186 -17.24 2.62 20.75
N GLN A 187 -18.09 3.58 21.16
CA GLN A 187 -19.13 3.33 22.17
C GLN A 187 -20.09 2.21 21.74
N ARG A 188 -20.52 2.22 20.47
CA ARG A 188 -21.36 1.13 19.93
C ARG A 188 -20.69 -0.24 20.02
N ILE A 189 -19.37 -0.31 19.78
CA ILE A 189 -18.63 -1.58 19.88
C ILE A 189 -18.50 -2.01 21.34
N LYS A 190 -18.19 -1.10 22.26
CA LYS A 190 -18.11 -1.41 23.70
C LYS A 190 -19.46 -1.96 24.21
N THR A 191 -20.57 -1.29 23.89
CA THR A 191 -21.90 -1.75 24.28
C THR A 191 -22.24 -3.14 23.73
N LYS A 192 -21.95 -3.42 22.46
CA LYS A 192 -22.17 -4.74 21.86
C LYS A 192 -21.33 -5.83 22.54
N LEU A 193 -20.08 -5.55 22.91
CA LEU A 193 -19.19 -6.49 23.59
C LEU A 193 -19.65 -6.81 25.00
N ASP A 194 -20.29 -5.89 25.69
CA ASP A 194 -20.85 -6.11 27.04
C ASP A 194 -22.06 -7.05 27.03
N TYR A 195 -22.80 -7.11 25.90
CA TYR A 195 -24.00 -7.96 25.70
C TYR A 195 -23.72 -9.30 25.02
N SER A 196 -22.54 -9.52 24.43
CA SER A 196 -22.24 -10.74 23.67
C SER A 196 -21.17 -11.58 24.36
N ASP A 197 -21.26 -12.90 24.21
CA ASP A 197 -20.19 -13.81 24.56
C ASP A 197 -18.89 -13.39 23.84
N LYS A 198 -17.81 -13.17 24.59
CA LYS A 198 -16.55 -12.56 24.14
C LYS A 198 -15.96 -13.19 22.88
N LYS A 199 -16.24 -14.47 22.61
CA LYS A 199 -15.85 -15.16 21.37
C LYS A 199 -16.70 -14.76 20.17
N ALA A 200 -18.02 -14.61 20.34
CA ALA A 200 -18.92 -14.23 19.26
C ALA A 200 -18.65 -12.80 18.77
N ALA A 201 -18.33 -11.88 19.68
CA ALA A 201 -18.00 -10.48 19.35
C ALA A 201 -16.75 -10.32 18.48
N PHE A 202 -15.77 -11.19 18.60
CA PHE A 202 -14.55 -11.16 17.76
C PHE A 202 -14.85 -11.51 16.29
N TYR A 203 -15.90 -12.32 16.05
CA TYR A 203 -16.33 -12.76 14.72
C TYR A 203 -17.54 -11.97 14.18
N ASP A 204 -18.10 -11.03 14.96
CA ASP A 204 -19.23 -10.20 14.53
C ASP A 204 -18.89 -9.40 13.26
N ALA A 205 -19.74 -9.54 12.23
CA ALA A 205 -19.54 -8.88 10.94
C ALA A 205 -19.54 -7.35 11.06
N ASP A 206 -20.34 -6.77 11.94
CA ASP A 206 -20.39 -5.32 12.16
C ASP A 206 -19.12 -4.80 12.83
N ILE A 207 -18.53 -5.60 13.73
CA ILE A 207 -17.23 -5.32 14.34
C ILE A 207 -16.10 -5.47 13.31
N LYS A 208 -16.15 -6.51 12.47
CA LYS A 208 -15.22 -6.66 11.32
C LYS A 208 -15.31 -5.46 10.39
N ASN A 209 -16.50 -4.98 10.08
CA ASN A 209 -16.74 -3.92 9.11
C ASN A 209 -16.36 -2.52 9.61
N SER A 210 -16.33 -2.30 10.93
CA SER A 210 -15.92 -1.04 11.55
C SER A 210 -14.41 -0.88 11.73
N LYS A 211 -13.63 -1.93 11.44
CA LYS A 211 -12.21 -2.05 11.79
C LYS A 211 -11.25 -1.38 10.80
N PHE A 212 -11.66 -1.07 9.57
CA PHE A 212 -10.73 -0.76 8.48
C PHE A 212 -10.86 0.68 7.97
N GLY A 213 -9.77 1.20 7.39
CA GLY A 213 -9.75 2.53 6.81
C GLY A 213 -8.38 3.19 6.86
N THR A 214 -7.31 2.48 6.59
CA THR A 214 -5.93 2.96 6.43
C THR A 214 -5.81 3.82 5.17
N VAL A 215 -4.96 4.83 5.13
CA VAL A 215 -4.61 5.56 3.91
C VAL A 215 -3.24 5.15 3.41
N GLY A 216 -3.03 5.21 2.11
CA GLY A 216 -1.74 4.92 1.54
C GLY A 216 -1.55 5.47 0.14
N CYS A 217 -0.29 5.60 -0.24
CA CYS A 217 0.14 6.14 -1.52
C CYS A 217 1.37 5.41 -2.02
N VAL A 218 1.41 5.17 -3.33
CA VAL A 218 2.61 4.73 -4.05
C VAL A 218 2.81 5.67 -5.22
N ALA A 219 4.03 6.15 -5.43
CA ALA A 219 4.40 7.03 -6.52
C ALA A 219 5.67 6.56 -7.22
N LEU A 220 5.69 6.75 -8.54
CA LEU A 220 6.86 6.64 -9.42
C LEU A 220 7.17 8.04 -9.94
N ASP A 221 8.39 8.53 -9.76
CA ASP A 221 8.82 9.82 -10.30
C ASP A 221 9.53 9.68 -11.66
N LYS A 222 9.81 10.82 -12.28
CA LYS A 222 10.48 10.91 -13.60
C LYS A 222 11.91 10.35 -13.62
N ASN A 223 12.53 10.18 -12.45
CA ASN A 223 13.84 9.57 -12.32
C ASN A 223 13.77 8.04 -12.20
N GLY A 224 12.55 7.46 -12.21
CA GLY A 224 12.34 6.03 -12.07
C GLY A 224 12.32 5.56 -10.61
N ASN A 225 12.28 6.48 -9.64
CA ASN A 225 12.25 6.13 -8.22
C ASN A 225 10.82 5.88 -7.75
N ILE A 226 10.64 4.78 -7.03
CA ILE A 226 9.38 4.37 -6.42
C ILE A 226 9.44 4.63 -4.92
N SER A 227 8.42 5.29 -4.39
CA SER A 227 8.22 5.41 -2.95
C SER A 227 6.83 4.90 -2.57
N ALA A 228 6.73 4.30 -1.38
CA ALA A 228 5.46 3.85 -0.81
C ALA A 228 5.31 4.35 0.62
N GLY A 229 4.08 4.70 1.00
CA GLY A 229 3.75 5.10 2.37
C GLY A 229 2.36 4.64 2.77
N THR A 230 2.19 4.39 4.06
CA THR A 230 0.93 3.98 4.68
C THR A 230 0.76 4.67 6.02
N SER A 231 -0.44 5.15 6.34
CA SER A 231 -0.76 5.80 7.62
C SER A 231 -2.13 5.37 8.14
N THR A 232 -2.25 5.17 9.46
CA THR A 232 -3.48 4.64 10.06
C THR A 232 -3.64 5.01 11.53
N GLY A 233 -4.90 5.00 12.02
CA GLY A 233 -5.23 4.92 13.44
C GLY A 233 -5.37 3.47 13.98
N GLY A 234 -5.15 2.48 13.13
CA GLY A 234 -5.31 1.06 13.47
C GLY A 234 -6.76 0.59 13.48
N MET A 235 -7.12 -0.22 14.45
CA MET A 235 -8.44 -0.86 14.60
C MET A 235 -9.24 -0.20 15.73
N THR A 236 -10.53 0.08 15.51
CA THR A 236 -11.44 0.58 16.56
C THR A 236 -11.46 -0.39 17.74
N ASN A 237 -11.37 0.15 18.95
CA ASN A 237 -11.34 -0.61 20.19
C ASN A 237 -10.10 -1.51 20.35
N LYS A 238 -8.98 -1.18 19.68
CA LYS A 238 -7.70 -1.88 19.88
C LYS A 238 -7.24 -1.74 21.34
N ARG A 239 -6.60 -2.77 21.87
CA ARG A 239 -6.11 -2.87 23.26
C ARG A 239 -4.63 -3.21 23.28
N TRP A 240 -4.01 -3.02 24.44
CA TRP A 240 -2.66 -3.52 24.76
C TRP A 240 -1.59 -3.03 23.77
N GLY A 241 -1.73 -1.82 23.24
CA GLY A 241 -0.79 -1.29 22.26
C GLY A 241 -0.78 -2.08 20.92
N ARG A 242 -1.94 -2.63 20.51
CA ARG A 242 -2.02 -3.40 19.27
C ARG A 242 -1.51 -2.58 18.08
N ILE A 243 -0.57 -3.13 17.36
CA ILE A 243 -0.01 -2.62 16.11
C ILE A 243 -0.52 -3.49 14.96
N GLY A 244 -0.99 -2.86 13.86
CA GLY A 244 -1.37 -3.54 12.63
C GLY A 244 -0.22 -3.64 11.64
N ASP A 245 -0.56 -3.90 10.39
CA ASP A 245 0.38 -4.03 9.28
C ASP A 245 0.99 -2.69 8.82
N ALA A 246 0.26 -1.59 8.97
CA ALA A 246 0.64 -0.29 8.39
C ALA A 246 2.06 0.17 8.73
N PRO A 247 2.58 0.06 9.97
CA PRO A 247 3.95 0.45 10.29
C PRO A 247 4.98 -0.66 10.03
N ILE A 248 4.57 -1.85 9.57
CA ILE A 248 5.45 -2.99 9.37
C ILE A 248 5.91 -3.06 7.92
N ILE A 249 7.17 -2.74 7.69
CA ILE A 249 7.80 -2.86 6.36
C ILE A 249 7.73 -4.32 5.87
N GLY A 250 7.33 -4.48 4.62
CA GLY A 250 7.05 -5.79 4.02
C GLY A 250 5.61 -6.28 4.19
N SER A 251 4.86 -5.74 5.15
CA SER A 251 3.46 -6.13 5.40
C SER A 251 2.47 -5.08 4.88
N GLY A 252 2.51 -3.88 5.46
CA GLY A 252 1.65 -2.76 5.08
C GLY A 252 2.26 -1.86 4.01
N THR A 253 3.57 -1.76 3.96
CA THR A 253 4.32 -0.89 3.05
C THR A 253 5.56 -1.60 2.54
N TYR A 254 5.82 -1.51 1.24
CA TYR A 254 7.08 -1.95 0.63
C TYR A 254 7.37 -1.15 -0.63
N ALA A 255 8.64 -0.87 -0.91
CA ALA A 255 9.08 -0.26 -2.16
C ALA A 255 10.43 -0.82 -2.61
N ASN A 256 10.56 -1.10 -3.90
CA ASN A 256 11.79 -1.52 -4.54
C ASN A 256 11.77 -1.14 -6.03
N ASN A 257 12.70 -0.30 -6.48
CA ASN A 257 12.79 0.16 -7.87
C ASN A 257 12.96 -0.97 -8.88
N LYS A 258 13.42 -2.16 -8.45
CA LYS A 258 13.54 -3.34 -9.34
C LYS A 258 12.19 -3.99 -9.64
N THR A 259 11.20 -3.80 -8.78
CA THR A 259 9.91 -4.49 -8.84
C THR A 259 8.74 -3.52 -8.75
N CYS A 260 8.30 -3.15 -7.55
CA CYS A 260 7.11 -2.32 -7.33
C CYS A 260 7.12 -1.64 -5.96
N GLY A 261 6.25 -0.65 -5.80
CA GLY A 261 5.78 -0.15 -4.52
C GLY A 261 4.41 -0.71 -4.20
N VAL A 262 4.13 -0.93 -2.91
CA VAL A 262 2.86 -1.47 -2.39
C VAL A 262 2.47 -0.73 -1.12
N SER A 263 1.19 -0.35 -1.02
CA SER A 263 0.55 0.09 0.23
C SER A 263 -0.73 -0.71 0.47
N SER A 264 -0.89 -1.20 1.70
CA SER A 264 -1.91 -2.17 2.08
C SER A 264 -2.97 -1.56 3.00
N THR A 265 -4.16 -2.13 2.97
CA THR A 265 -5.26 -1.80 3.88
C THR A 265 -6.13 -3.00 4.13
N GLY A 266 -6.39 -3.35 5.40
CA GLY A 266 -7.21 -4.51 5.71
C GLY A 266 -7.07 -5.00 7.14
N TRP A 267 -7.28 -6.30 7.33
CA TRP A 267 -7.11 -6.94 8.64
C TRP A 267 -5.63 -7.24 8.89
N GLY A 268 -4.96 -6.32 9.57
CA GLY A 268 -3.51 -6.25 9.73
C GLY A 268 -2.83 -7.55 10.16
N GLU A 269 -3.46 -8.33 11.04
CA GLU A 269 -2.92 -9.60 11.53
C GLU A 269 -2.65 -10.61 10.40
N TYR A 270 -3.47 -10.60 9.36
CA TYR A 270 -3.27 -11.48 8.19
C TYR A 270 -2.22 -10.93 7.23
N PHE A 271 -2.16 -9.60 7.08
CA PHE A 271 -1.15 -8.92 6.28
C PHE A 271 0.26 -9.10 6.86
N ILE A 272 0.39 -9.02 8.19
CA ILE A 272 1.66 -9.28 8.89
C ILE A 272 2.08 -10.74 8.70
N ARG A 273 1.18 -11.70 8.97
CA ARG A 273 1.49 -13.13 8.92
C ARG A 273 1.88 -13.63 7.52
N SER A 274 1.41 -12.98 6.48
CA SER A 274 1.69 -13.33 5.08
C SER A 274 2.64 -12.37 4.37
N GLN A 275 3.15 -11.34 5.06
CA GLN A 275 4.09 -10.34 4.49
C GLN A 275 3.60 -9.78 3.15
N VAL A 276 2.33 -9.37 3.09
CA VAL A 276 1.58 -9.10 1.84
C VAL A 276 2.34 -8.19 0.88
N ALA A 277 2.86 -7.05 1.35
CA ALA A 277 3.51 -6.09 0.49
C ALA A 277 4.82 -6.63 -0.11
N TYR A 278 5.64 -7.31 0.70
CA TYR A 278 6.88 -7.94 0.23
C TYR A 278 6.62 -9.16 -0.66
N ASP A 279 5.62 -9.99 -0.36
CA ASP A 279 5.30 -11.18 -1.16
C ASP A 279 4.93 -10.81 -2.61
N ILE A 280 4.24 -9.67 -2.82
CA ILE A 280 3.96 -9.14 -4.17
C ILE A 280 5.27 -8.84 -4.90
N SER A 281 6.16 -8.08 -4.29
CA SER A 281 7.48 -7.75 -4.86
C SER A 281 8.33 -9.00 -5.10
N ALA A 282 8.36 -9.94 -4.16
CA ALA A 282 9.10 -11.20 -4.26
C ALA A 282 8.59 -12.10 -5.41
N GLN A 283 7.28 -12.17 -5.64
CA GLN A 283 6.74 -12.91 -6.78
C GLN A 283 7.13 -12.27 -8.12
N MET A 284 7.19 -10.93 -8.20
CA MET A 284 7.70 -10.24 -9.39
C MET A 284 9.18 -10.53 -9.58
N GLU A 285 9.99 -10.45 -8.52
CA GLU A 285 11.44 -10.64 -8.60
C GLU A 285 11.84 -12.08 -8.91
N TYR A 286 11.29 -13.04 -8.16
CA TYR A 286 11.76 -14.45 -8.23
C TYR A 286 10.93 -15.31 -9.16
N GLN A 287 9.62 -15.05 -9.30
CA GLN A 287 8.72 -15.81 -10.17
C GLN A 287 8.44 -15.12 -11.51
N LYS A 288 8.99 -13.90 -11.72
CA LYS A 288 8.80 -13.10 -12.94
C LYS A 288 7.34 -12.81 -13.29
N LYS A 289 6.47 -12.80 -12.29
CA LYS A 289 5.06 -12.42 -12.45
C LYS A 289 4.93 -10.92 -12.76
N THR A 290 3.93 -10.58 -13.54
CA THR A 290 3.50 -9.18 -13.69
C THR A 290 2.93 -8.66 -12.37
N LEU A 291 2.90 -7.35 -12.21
CA LEU A 291 2.29 -6.69 -11.03
C LEU A 291 0.84 -7.17 -10.79
N LYS A 292 0.05 -7.27 -11.87
CA LYS A 292 -1.35 -7.72 -11.81
C LYS A 292 -1.49 -9.17 -11.36
N GLU A 293 -0.64 -10.07 -11.86
CA GLU A 293 -0.65 -11.46 -11.44
C GLU A 293 -0.23 -11.64 -9.98
N ALA A 294 0.83 -10.94 -9.56
CA ALA A 294 1.34 -11.01 -8.19
C ALA A 294 0.31 -10.45 -7.18
N THR A 295 -0.25 -9.26 -7.43
CA THR A 295 -1.28 -8.67 -6.55
C THR A 295 -2.52 -9.56 -6.45
N LYS A 296 -3.00 -10.10 -7.58
CA LYS A 296 -4.14 -11.01 -7.62
C LYS A 296 -3.87 -12.29 -6.84
N ASP A 297 -2.71 -12.91 -7.02
CA ASP A 297 -2.37 -14.16 -6.32
C ASP A 297 -2.28 -13.95 -4.80
N VAL A 298 -1.61 -12.87 -4.36
CA VAL A 298 -1.48 -12.59 -2.93
C VAL A 298 -2.83 -12.27 -2.29
N ILE A 299 -3.65 -11.42 -2.89
CA ILE A 299 -4.91 -10.99 -2.28
C ILE A 299 -6.02 -12.01 -2.46
N GLN A 300 -6.27 -12.50 -3.69
CA GLN A 300 -7.40 -13.37 -3.95
C GLN A 300 -7.16 -14.81 -3.52
N ASN A 301 -5.91 -15.30 -3.59
CA ASN A 301 -5.58 -16.67 -3.23
C ASN A 301 -5.02 -16.77 -1.81
N LYS A 302 -3.81 -16.23 -1.56
CA LYS A 302 -3.09 -16.45 -0.29
C LYS A 302 -3.80 -15.82 0.90
N LEU A 303 -4.08 -14.50 0.85
CA LEU A 303 -4.74 -13.78 1.93
C LEU A 303 -6.15 -14.33 2.20
N THR A 304 -6.93 -14.57 1.14
CA THR A 304 -8.30 -15.09 1.25
C THR A 304 -8.33 -16.49 1.87
N LYS A 305 -7.41 -17.39 1.48
CA LYS A 305 -7.30 -18.75 2.07
C LYS A 305 -6.96 -18.71 3.57
N LEU A 306 -6.19 -17.70 4.00
CA LEU A 306 -5.91 -17.50 5.43
C LEU A 306 -7.10 -16.91 6.21
N GLY A 307 -8.16 -16.47 5.54
CA GLY A 307 -9.31 -15.79 6.13
C GLY A 307 -9.14 -14.28 6.27
N GLY A 308 -8.09 -13.71 5.68
CA GLY A 308 -7.81 -12.27 5.68
C GLY A 308 -8.67 -11.52 4.67
N THR A 309 -9.03 -10.27 5.03
CA THR A 309 -9.80 -9.37 4.17
C THR A 309 -9.11 -8.00 4.08
N GLY A 310 -9.13 -7.42 2.89
CA GLY A 310 -8.51 -6.13 2.62
C GLY A 310 -8.12 -5.99 1.15
N GLY A 311 -7.12 -5.16 0.89
CA GLY A 311 -6.59 -4.93 -0.44
C GLY A 311 -5.29 -4.13 -0.43
N VAL A 312 -4.76 -3.94 -1.62
CA VAL A 312 -3.53 -3.18 -1.87
C VAL A 312 -3.73 -2.20 -3.03
N VAL A 313 -2.96 -1.15 -3.01
CA VAL A 313 -2.58 -0.40 -4.20
C VAL A 313 -1.11 -0.68 -4.48
N ALA A 314 -0.78 -0.90 -5.73
CA ALA A 314 0.58 -1.21 -6.14
C ALA A 314 0.91 -0.54 -7.48
N LEU A 315 2.19 -0.17 -7.65
CA LEU A 315 2.72 0.48 -8.85
C LEU A 315 4.11 -0.06 -9.14
N ASP A 316 4.37 -0.46 -10.38
CA ASP A 316 5.67 -0.99 -10.79
C ASP A 316 6.56 0.07 -11.47
N LYS A 317 7.80 -0.30 -11.77
CA LYS A 317 8.80 0.54 -12.41
C LYS A 317 8.43 1.03 -13.81
N ASN A 318 7.46 0.40 -14.46
CA ASN A 318 6.98 0.79 -15.79
C ASN A 318 5.73 1.70 -15.69
N GLY A 319 5.32 2.07 -14.46
CA GLY A 319 4.13 2.87 -14.21
C GLY A 319 2.82 2.08 -14.34
N ASN A 320 2.87 0.73 -14.39
CA ASN A 320 1.66 -0.07 -14.32
C ASN A 320 1.08 0.00 -12.90
N MET A 321 -0.23 0.17 -12.81
CA MET A 321 -0.95 0.35 -11.54
C MET A 321 -1.94 -0.79 -11.30
N SER A 322 -2.02 -1.27 -10.06
CA SER A 322 -2.94 -2.32 -9.64
C SER A 322 -3.73 -1.92 -8.41
N PHE A 323 -5.05 -2.08 -8.50
CA PHE A 323 -5.98 -2.09 -7.36
C PHE A 323 -6.47 -3.51 -7.15
N GLU A 324 -6.06 -4.16 -6.08
CA GLU A 324 -6.50 -5.53 -5.81
C GLU A 324 -7.08 -5.65 -4.40
N PHE A 325 -8.31 -6.15 -4.25
CA PHE A 325 -8.99 -6.28 -2.97
C PHE A 325 -10.08 -7.35 -2.97
N ASN A 326 -10.28 -8.02 -1.82
CA ASN A 326 -11.30 -9.05 -1.62
C ASN A 326 -12.49 -8.58 -0.76
N THR A 327 -12.62 -7.28 -0.52
CA THR A 327 -13.72 -6.63 0.21
C THR A 327 -14.80 -6.11 -0.75
N SER A 328 -15.92 -5.60 -0.21
CA SER A 328 -17.02 -5.05 -1.02
C SER A 328 -16.72 -3.70 -1.65
N GLY A 329 -15.66 -3.01 -1.19
CA GLY A 329 -15.21 -1.75 -1.76
C GLY A 329 -13.86 -1.33 -1.20
N MET A 330 -13.24 -0.39 -1.91
CA MET A 330 -12.01 0.28 -1.51
C MET A 330 -12.05 1.72 -2.05
N TYR A 331 -11.89 2.71 -1.17
CA TYR A 331 -11.65 4.09 -1.56
C TYR A 331 -10.30 4.16 -2.25
N ARG A 332 -10.28 4.55 -3.53
CA ARG A 332 -9.05 4.49 -4.34
C ARG A 332 -9.04 5.50 -5.45
N ALA A 333 -7.83 5.95 -5.82
CA ALA A 333 -7.62 6.75 -7.01
C ALA A 333 -6.25 6.48 -7.63
N SER A 334 -6.15 6.76 -8.94
CA SER A 334 -4.88 6.70 -9.68
C SER A 334 -4.80 7.84 -10.69
N MET A 335 -3.57 8.24 -11.01
CA MET A 335 -3.28 9.21 -12.05
C MET A 335 -1.97 8.84 -12.76
N ASN A 336 -1.98 8.84 -14.09
CA ASN A 336 -0.79 8.58 -14.91
C ASN A 336 -0.23 9.89 -15.51
N ASP A 337 0.89 9.82 -16.19
CA ASP A 337 1.58 10.96 -16.81
C ASP A 337 0.73 11.70 -17.86
N ALA A 338 -0.22 11.01 -18.52
CA ALA A 338 -1.19 11.63 -19.40
C ALA A 338 -2.27 12.45 -18.67
N GLY A 339 -2.30 12.41 -17.33
CA GLY A 339 -3.29 13.10 -16.51
C GLY A 339 -4.63 12.37 -16.43
N GLU A 340 -4.69 11.09 -16.79
CA GLU A 340 -5.89 10.28 -16.68
C GLU A 340 -6.18 9.96 -15.22
N LEU A 341 -7.23 10.57 -14.69
CA LEU A 341 -7.68 10.40 -13.31
C LEU A 341 -8.75 9.31 -13.21
N VAL A 342 -8.53 8.38 -12.29
CA VAL A 342 -9.53 7.38 -11.87
C VAL A 342 -9.84 7.58 -10.39
N VAL A 343 -11.12 7.72 -10.00
CA VAL A 343 -11.57 7.74 -8.60
C VAL A 343 -12.71 6.72 -8.45
N LYS A 344 -12.48 5.68 -7.65
CA LYS A 344 -13.45 4.58 -7.45
C LYS A 344 -13.64 4.29 -5.96
N ILE A 345 -14.78 3.73 -5.60
CA ILE A 345 -15.15 3.36 -4.22
C ILE A 345 -15.60 1.89 -4.14
N TYR A 346 -16.55 1.51 -4.96
CA TYR A 346 -17.20 0.20 -4.89
C TYR A 346 -16.46 -0.85 -5.72
N LYS A 347 -16.71 -2.13 -5.42
CA LYS A 347 -16.37 -3.24 -6.28
C LYS A 347 -17.34 -3.24 -7.47
N GLU A 348 -16.77 -3.39 -8.66
CA GLU A 348 -17.53 -3.55 -9.92
C GLU A 348 -18.01 -4.97 -10.07
#